data_4eae8f315dd55045a91c8ab3a9a98fcc
#
_entry.id   4eae8f315dd55045a91c8ab3a9a98fcc
#
_cell.length_a   1.000
_cell.length_b   1.000
_cell.length_c   1.000
_cell.angle_alpha   90.00
_cell.angle_beta   90.00
_cell.angle_gamma   90.00
#
_symmetry.space_group_name_H-M   'P 1'
#
loop_
_entity.id
_entity.type
_entity.pdbx_description
1 polymer ?
#
loop_
_entity_poly.entity_id
_entity_poly.type
_entity_poly.pdbx_seq_one_letter_code
_entity_poly.pdbx_strand_id
1 'polypeptide(L)'
;MSTAVLHAAVTQTPEAPSTLWQIAWRQIRRNRMAMICLGIIAFYACVAVYAESVYWYYRVKQEQPPYKAVEFNNRFATPSLRHPLGTDALGRDVFLQVIQGTRIAFEVGILTSIIAIPIAVILGALAGYFGRRIDDFIVWLYTVFDSVPYLLFILAVAMVVGKGLVGVCIGIGLTTWVGLCRLLRGEYLKHRDRQYVLAARSLGVGDFAIIFRHILPNVFHLIIISFSLRFPGAILTEVILSYLGVGVQGEPSWGIMISDAKIRLWQGHWYELVAATIAMFFIVLAFNLFGDALRDALDPKLRTAEAKTA
;
A
#
# COMPACT_ATOMS: atom_id res chain seq x y z
N MET A 1 -26.47 16.22 55.37
CA MET A 1 -26.26 16.28 53.91
C MET A 1 -24.75 16.10 53.64
N SER A 2 -24.18 14.92 53.71
CA SER A 2 -22.76 14.79 53.31
C SER A 2 -22.22 13.35 53.11
N THR A 3 -22.99 12.31 53.20
CA THR A 3 -22.48 10.94 53.01
C THR A 3 -22.97 10.28 51.71
N ALA A 4 -24.02 10.82 51.08
CA ALA A 4 -24.52 10.28 49.79
C ALA A 4 -23.73 10.74 48.55
N VAL A 5 -22.99 11.86 48.64
CA VAL A 5 -22.20 12.40 47.53
C VAL A 5 -20.87 11.67 47.37
N LEU A 6 -20.35 11.07 48.46
CA LEU A 6 -19.08 10.32 48.43
C LEU A 6 -19.21 8.91 47.88
N HIS A 7 -20.43 8.32 47.88
CA HIS A 7 -20.65 6.98 47.33
C HIS A 7 -20.90 6.94 45.82
N ALA A 8 -21.30 8.07 45.21
CA ALA A 8 -21.49 8.14 43.75
C ALA A 8 -20.18 8.27 42.92
N ALA A 9 -19.06 8.58 43.60
CA ALA A 9 -17.77 8.78 42.92
C ALA A 9 -16.89 7.53 42.84
N VAL A 10 -17.31 6.40 43.42
CA VAL A 10 -16.47 5.18 43.57
C VAL A 10 -16.84 4.03 42.65
N THR A 11 -17.88 4.17 41.82
CA THR A 11 -18.31 3.08 40.94
C THR A 11 -17.99 3.28 39.44
N GLN A 12 -17.00 4.11 39.10
CA GLN A 12 -16.38 3.99 37.79
C GLN A 12 -15.32 2.88 37.90
N THR A 13 -15.71 1.64 37.60
CA THR A 13 -14.75 0.58 37.30
C THR A 13 -13.78 1.12 36.26
N PRO A 14 -12.45 1.11 36.53
CA PRO A 14 -11.49 1.53 35.54
C PRO A 14 -11.65 0.62 34.34
N GLU A 15 -12.18 1.15 33.22
CA GLU A 15 -12.15 0.43 31.95
C GLU A 15 -10.71 -0.03 31.75
N ALA A 16 -10.52 -1.33 31.55
CA ALA A 16 -9.21 -1.91 31.28
C ALA A 16 -8.51 -1.09 30.17
N PRO A 17 -7.24 -0.74 30.31
CA PRO A 17 -6.56 0.14 29.37
C PRO A 17 -6.65 -0.43 27.96
N SER A 18 -7.56 0.13 27.18
CA SER A 18 -7.77 -0.30 25.80
C SER A 18 -6.51 0.00 25.00
N THR A 19 -5.97 -1.02 24.31
CA THR A 19 -4.80 -0.85 23.46
C THR A 19 -5.09 0.13 22.32
N LEU A 20 -4.05 0.82 21.80
CA LEU A 20 -4.18 1.74 20.66
C LEU A 20 -4.97 1.11 19.50
N TRP A 21 -4.74 -0.18 19.27
CA TRP A 21 -5.40 -0.96 18.21
C TRP A 21 -6.88 -1.21 18.44
N GLN A 22 -7.27 -1.46 19.68
CA GLN A 22 -8.69 -1.65 20.03
C GLN A 22 -9.49 -0.38 19.82
N ILE A 23 -8.89 0.77 20.16
CA ILE A 23 -9.54 2.07 19.97
C ILE A 23 -9.62 2.41 18.49
N ALA A 24 -8.51 2.29 17.74
CA ALA A 24 -8.50 2.52 16.30
C ALA A 24 -9.53 1.63 15.58
N TRP A 25 -9.62 0.34 15.95
CA TRP A 25 -10.62 -0.57 15.37
C TRP A 25 -12.05 -0.15 15.69
N ARG A 26 -12.32 0.29 16.92
CA ARG A 26 -13.65 0.82 17.32
C ARG A 26 -14.03 2.05 16.51
N GLN A 27 -13.07 2.95 16.27
CA GLN A 27 -13.26 4.17 15.48
C GLN A 27 -13.49 3.86 14.01
N ILE A 28 -12.68 2.99 13.40
CA ILE A 28 -12.87 2.52 12.02
C ILE A 28 -14.25 1.87 11.84
N ARG A 29 -14.68 0.99 12.76
CA ARG A 29 -16.00 0.35 12.72
C ARG A 29 -17.17 1.34 12.81
N ARG A 30 -16.99 2.48 13.45
CA ARG A 30 -18.00 3.54 13.52
C ARG A 30 -18.08 4.36 12.23
N ASN A 31 -17.01 4.41 11.45
CA ASN A 31 -16.96 5.10 10.17
C ASN A 31 -17.46 4.18 9.06
N ARG A 32 -18.69 4.44 8.58
CA ARG A 32 -19.33 3.65 7.50
C ARG A 32 -18.50 3.63 6.22
N MET A 33 -17.91 4.78 5.84
CA MET A 33 -17.08 4.88 4.64
C MET A 33 -15.82 4.01 4.75
N ALA A 34 -15.14 4.04 5.90
CA ALA A 34 -13.98 3.19 6.14
C ALA A 34 -14.32 1.69 6.06
N MET A 35 -15.49 1.28 6.56
CA MET A 35 -15.95 -0.10 6.48
C MET A 35 -16.30 -0.53 5.06
N ILE A 36 -16.92 0.35 4.25
CA ILE A 36 -17.18 0.10 2.84
C ILE A 36 -15.86 -0.06 2.08
N CYS A 37 -14.91 0.86 2.29
CA CYS A 37 -13.59 0.80 1.67
C CYS A 37 -12.83 -0.47 2.07
N LEU A 38 -12.87 -0.86 3.33
CA LEU A 38 -12.28 -2.10 3.81
C LEU A 38 -12.92 -3.33 3.13
N GLY A 39 -14.25 -3.31 2.94
CA GLY A 39 -14.97 -4.35 2.19
C GLY A 39 -14.53 -4.44 0.73
N ILE A 40 -14.35 -3.30 0.06
CA ILE A 40 -13.82 -3.24 -1.32
C ILE A 40 -12.39 -3.79 -1.36
N ILE A 41 -11.51 -3.36 -0.47
CA ILE A 41 -10.13 -3.86 -0.39
C ILE A 41 -10.11 -5.38 -0.16
N ALA A 42 -10.93 -5.88 0.77
CA ALA A 42 -11.04 -7.31 1.04
C ALA A 42 -11.55 -8.09 -0.18
N PHE A 43 -12.55 -7.57 -0.89
CA PHE A 43 -13.04 -8.18 -2.13
C PHE A 43 -11.93 -8.27 -3.19
N TYR A 44 -11.21 -7.16 -3.45
CA TYR A 44 -10.09 -7.18 -4.40
C TYR A 44 -8.95 -8.09 -3.94
N ALA A 45 -8.67 -8.18 -2.64
CA ALA A 45 -7.68 -9.12 -2.10
C ALA A 45 -8.10 -10.58 -2.35
N CYS A 46 -9.38 -10.91 -2.16
CA CYS A 46 -9.91 -12.24 -2.51
C CYS A 46 -9.78 -12.54 -4.02
N VAL A 47 -10.10 -11.56 -4.86
CA VAL A 47 -9.92 -11.68 -6.32
C VAL A 47 -8.45 -11.87 -6.68
N ALA A 48 -7.53 -11.14 -6.05
CA ALA A 48 -6.09 -11.29 -6.27
C ALA A 48 -5.59 -12.69 -5.88
N VAL A 49 -6.01 -13.21 -4.72
CA VAL A 49 -5.67 -14.57 -4.27
C VAL A 49 -6.25 -15.63 -5.21
N TYR A 50 -7.47 -15.46 -5.68
CA TYR A 50 -8.06 -16.34 -6.68
C TYR A 50 -7.25 -16.32 -7.99
N ALA A 51 -6.93 -15.12 -8.50
CA ALA A 51 -6.17 -14.95 -9.73
C ALA A 51 -4.74 -15.53 -9.62
N GLU A 52 -4.09 -15.38 -8.46
CA GLU A 52 -2.80 -16.00 -8.16
C GLU A 52 -2.89 -17.54 -8.16
N SER A 53 -3.94 -18.08 -7.56
CA SER A 53 -4.19 -19.53 -7.56
C SER A 53 -4.39 -20.07 -8.97
N VAL A 54 -5.14 -19.36 -9.82
CA VAL A 54 -5.34 -19.71 -11.24
C VAL A 54 -4.01 -19.64 -11.99
N TYR A 55 -3.23 -18.58 -11.79
CA TYR A 55 -1.92 -18.44 -12.43
C TYR A 55 -0.99 -19.62 -12.10
N TRP A 56 -0.85 -19.99 -10.81
CA TRP A 56 0.00 -21.10 -10.39
C TRP A 56 -0.52 -22.47 -10.87
N TYR A 57 -1.83 -22.68 -10.87
CA TYR A 57 -2.44 -23.91 -11.36
C TYR A 57 -2.07 -24.18 -12.82
N TYR A 58 -2.24 -23.20 -13.72
CA TYR A 58 -1.90 -23.36 -15.14
C TYR A 58 -0.40 -23.38 -15.36
N ARG A 59 0.37 -22.65 -14.56
CA ARG A 59 1.85 -22.68 -14.63
C ARG A 59 2.42 -24.05 -14.28
N VAL A 60 1.91 -24.70 -13.23
CA VAL A 60 2.33 -26.05 -12.83
C VAL A 60 1.94 -27.10 -13.86
N LYS A 61 0.74 -26.98 -14.43
CA LYS A 61 0.27 -27.88 -15.52
C LYS A 61 0.93 -27.63 -16.86
N GLN A 62 1.65 -26.51 -17.03
CA GLN A 62 2.21 -26.06 -18.30
C GLN A 62 1.13 -25.87 -19.39
N GLU A 63 -0.11 -25.61 -19.00
CA GLU A 63 -1.24 -25.35 -19.88
C GLU A 63 -1.43 -23.84 -20.09
N GLN A 64 -2.00 -23.46 -21.24
CA GLN A 64 -2.33 -22.06 -21.51
C GLN A 64 -3.54 -21.64 -20.67
N PRO A 65 -3.42 -20.57 -19.84
CA PRO A 65 -4.54 -20.13 -19.02
C PRO A 65 -5.64 -19.47 -19.84
N PRO A 66 -6.91 -19.55 -19.41
CA PRO A 66 -8.07 -19.03 -20.16
C PRO A 66 -7.98 -17.53 -20.49
N TYR A 67 -7.37 -16.73 -19.63
CA TYR A 67 -7.18 -15.28 -19.86
C TYR A 67 -6.17 -14.96 -20.98
N LYS A 68 -5.41 -15.94 -21.44
CA LYS A 68 -4.49 -15.83 -22.61
C LYS A 68 -5.02 -16.53 -23.85
N ALA A 69 -6.15 -17.24 -23.74
CA ALA A 69 -6.74 -17.95 -24.87
C ALA A 69 -7.13 -16.96 -25.97
N VAL A 70 -6.63 -17.19 -27.19
CA VAL A 70 -6.87 -16.32 -28.35
C VAL A 70 -7.98 -16.93 -29.19
N GLU A 71 -9.07 -16.19 -29.38
CA GLU A 71 -10.22 -16.59 -30.19
C GLU A 71 -10.42 -15.58 -31.34
N PHE A 72 -9.71 -15.73 -32.42
CA PHE A 72 -9.73 -14.79 -33.53
C PHE A 72 -11.12 -14.54 -34.14
N ASN A 73 -12.03 -15.50 -34.01
CA ASN A 73 -13.41 -15.36 -34.48
C ASN A 73 -14.27 -14.46 -33.60
N ASN A 74 -13.83 -14.21 -32.36
CA ASN A 74 -14.55 -13.40 -31.37
C ASN A 74 -13.85 -12.06 -31.07
N ARG A 75 -13.10 -11.52 -32.03
CA ARG A 75 -12.42 -10.24 -31.86
C ARG A 75 -13.45 -9.10 -31.67
N PHE A 76 -13.18 -8.26 -30.70
CA PHE A 76 -14.02 -7.08 -30.40
C PHE A 76 -15.49 -7.44 -30.16
N ALA A 77 -15.79 -8.63 -29.68
CA ALA A 77 -17.14 -8.97 -29.30
C ALA A 77 -17.62 -8.04 -28.18
N THR A 78 -18.82 -7.52 -28.34
CA THR A 78 -19.48 -6.66 -27.36
C THR A 78 -19.78 -7.44 -26.08
N PRO A 79 -19.96 -6.76 -24.93
CA PRO A 79 -20.38 -7.39 -23.69
C PRO A 79 -21.58 -8.32 -23.88
N SER A 80 -21.45 -9.55 -23.41
CA SER A 80 -22.45 -10.62 -23.55
C SER A 80 -22.42 -11.54 -22.33
N LEU A 81 -23.38 -12.45 -22.19
CA LEU A 81 -23.38 -13.42 -21.08
C LEU A 81 -22.16 -14.35 -21.08
N ARG A 82 -21.55 -14.61 -22.25
CA ARG A 82 -20.33 -15.42 -22.38
C ARG A 82 -19.07 -14.61 -22.08
N HIS A 83 -19.04 -13.33 -22.46
CA HIS A 83 -17.96 -12.39 -22.24
C HIS A 83 -18.53 -11.12 -21.58
N PRO A 84 -18.62 -11.06 -20.23
CA PRO A 84 -19.34 -9.98 -19.53
C PRO A 84 -18.82 -8.58 -19.82
N LEU A 85 -17.54 -8.43 -20.08
CA LEU A 85 -16.88 -7.17 -20.44
C LEU A 85 -16.39 -7.15 -21.91
N GLY A 86 -16.91 -8.08 -22.75
CA GLY A 86 -16.48 -8.22 -24.12
C GLY A 86 -15.11 -8.86 -24.30
N THR A 87 -14.56 -8.76 -25.52
CA THR A 87 -13.26 -9.32 -25.88
C THR A 87 -12.34 -8.25 -26.48
N ASP A 88 -11.03 -8.50 -26.39
CA ASP A 88 -10.02 -7.60 -26.95
C ASP A 88 -9.74 -7.87 -28.45
N ALA A 89 -8.68 -7.26 -29.00
CA ALA A 89 -8.26 -7.44 -30.40
C ALA A 89 -7.80 -8.84 -30.77
N LEU A 90 -7.45 -9.66 -29.80
CA LEU A 90 -7.05 -11.04 -29.99
C LEU A 90 -8.20 -12.02 -29.69
N GLY A 91 -9.39 -11.49 -29.32
CA GLY A 91 -10.54 -12.28 -28.89
C GLY A 91 -10.41 -12.82 -27.45
N ARG A 92 -9.46 -12.30 -26.64
CA ARG A 92 -9.29 -12.70 -25.24
C ARG A 92 -10.37 -12.03 -24.39
N ASP A 93 -10.84 -12.72 -23.36
CA ASP A 93 -11.87 -12.24 -22.46
C ASP A 93 -11.35 -11.10 -21.57
N VAL A 94 -11.94 -9.90 -21.71
CA VAL A 94 -11.57 -8.70 -20.94
C VAL A 94 -11.84 -8.87 -19.45
N PHE A 95 -12.91 -9.57 -19.05
CA PHE A 95 -13.21 -9.79 -17.64
C PHE A 95 -12.11 -10.63 -16.95
N LEU A 96 -11.66 -11.70 -17.60
CA LEU A 96 -10.56 -12.53 -17.07
C LEU A 96 -9.24 -11.75 -17.01
N GLN A 97 -8.98 -10.86 -17.98
CA GLN A 97 -7.79 -10.00 -17.95
C GLN A 97 -7.86 -8.97 -16.81
N VAL A 98 -9.02 -8.37 -16.52
CA VAL A 98 -9.21 -7.46 -15.37
C VAL A 98 -8.93 -8.18 -14.06
N ILE A 99 -9.39 -9.44 -13.90
CA ILE A 99 -9.11 -10.27 -12.72
C ILE A 99 -7.59 -10.49 -12.57
N GLN A 100 -6.89 -10.81 -13.65
CA GLN A 100 -5.43 -10.98 -13.61
C GLN A 100 -4.69 -9.65 -13.38
N GLY A 101 -5.19 -8.55 -13.89
CA GLY A 101 -4.68 -7.21 -13.57
C GLY A 101 -4.75 -6.89 -12.08
N THR A 102 -5.80 -7.37 -11.39
CA THR A 102 -5.90 -7.26 -9.92
C THR A 102 -4.76 -7.99 -9.22
N ARG A 103 -4.40 -9.19 -9.67
CA ARG A 103 -3.24 -9.94 -9.16
C ARG A 103 -1.96 -9.11 -9.26
N ILE A 104 -1.65 -8.61 -10.45
CA ILE A 104 -0.46 -7.79 -10.69
C ILE A 104 -0.44 -6.54 -9.80
N ALA A 105 -1.56 -5.86 -9.64
CA ALA A 105 -1.67 -4.68 -8.78
C ALA A 105 -1.32 -5.00 -7.31
N PHE A 106 -1.80 -6.14 -6.78
CA PHE A 106 -1.48 -6.58 -5.42
C PHE A 106 -0.02 -7.05 -5.29
N GLU A 107 0.50 -7.81 -6.24
CA GLU A 107 1.91 -8.22 -6.27
C GLU A 107 2.83 -6.99 -6.23
N VAL A 108 2.59 -6.00 -7.07
CA VAL A 108 3.37 -4.76 -7.09
C VAL A 108 3.25 -4.01 -5.76
N GLY A 109 2.03 -3.79 -5.26
CA GLY A 109 1.81 -3.10 -4.00
C GLY A 109 2.51 -3.75 -2.81
N ILE A 110 2.47 -5.09 -2.72
CA ILE A 110 3.10 -5.86 -1.65
C ILE A 110 4.63 -5.91 -1.83
N LEU A 111 5.13 -6.31 -3.01
CA LEU A 111 6.57 -6.48 -3.23
C LEU A 111 7.34 -5.17 -3.10
N THR A 112 6.80 -4.07 -3.62
CA THR A 112 7.42 -2.74 -3.45
C THR A 112 7.47 -2.32 -1.98
N SER A 113 6.42 -2.66 -1.21
CA SER A 113 6.37 -2.36 0.23
C SER A 113 7.37 -3.21 1.03
N ILE A 114 7.55 -4.49 0.67
CA ILE A 114 8.55 -5.38 1.29
C ILE A 114 9.97 -4.84 1.07
N ILE A 115 10.23 -4.15 -0.03
CA ILE A 115 11.54 -3.53 -0.29
C ILE A 115 11.64 -2.18 0.43
N ALA A 116 10.68 -1.30 0.25
CA ALA A 116 10.75 0.09 0.70
C ALA A 116 10.62 0.26 2.21
N ILE A 117 9.74 -0.51 2.87
CA ILE A 117 9.47 -0.34 4.31
C ILE A 117 10.69 -0.71 5.16
N PRO A 118 11.36 -1.87 4.98
CA PRO A 118 12.55 -2.20 5.77
C PRO A 118 13.67 -1.17 5.59
N ILE A 119 13.92 -0.71 4.36
CA ILE A 119 14.92 0.33 4.08
C ILE A 119 14.57 1.61 4.87
N ALA A 120 13.34 2.07 4.78
CA ALA A 120 12.88 3.27 5.46
C ALA A 120 12.97 3.15 7.00
N VAL A 121 12.57 1.99 7.55
CA VAL A 121 12.62 1.72 9.00
C VAL A 121 14.05 1.70 9.51
N ILE A 122 14.93 0.97 8.84
CA ILE A 122 16.34 0.86 9.27
C ILE A 122 17.02 2.24 9.20
N LEU A 123 16.97 2.90 8.04
CA LEU A 123 17.65 4.19 7.85
C LEU A 123 17.02 5.29 8.70
N GLY A 124 15.68 5.38 8.77
CA GLY A 124 14.99 6.37 9.58
C GLY A 124 15.25 6.19 11.08
N ALA A 125 15.28 4.95 11.57
CA ALA A 125 15.59 4.64 12.95
C ALA A 125 17.05 4.98 13.31
N LEU A 126 18.01 4.61 12.47
CA LEU A 126 19.43 4.92 12.67
C LEU A 126 19.68 6.43 12.68
N ALA A 127 19.14 7.16 11.68
CA ALA A 127 19.27 8.62 11.60
C ALA A 127 18.66 9.29 12.84
N GLY A 128 17.42 8.96 13.20
CA GLY A 128 16.72 9.60 14.31
C GLY A 128 17.29 9.25 15.68
N TYR A 129 17.78 8.02 15.90
CA TYR A 129 18.29 7.60 17.19
C TYR A 129 19.73 8.08 17.43
N PHE A 130 20.67 7.83 16.52
CA PHE A 130 22.08 8.18 16.72
C PHE A 130 22.34 9.65 16.47
N GLY A 131 21.64 10.27 15.48
CA GLY A 131 21.86 11.67 15.12
C GLY A 131 23.26 11.95 14.55
N ARG A 132 23.68 13.21 14.60
CA ARG A 132 25.02 13.65 14.19
C ARG A 132 25.42 13.13 12.80
N ARG A 133 26.65 12.60 12.64
CA ARG A 133 27.19 12.13 11.35
C ARG A 133 26.36 11.07 10.65
N ILE A 134 25.70 10.19 11.40
CA ILE A 134 24.82 9.15 10.83
C ILE A 134 23.58 9.81 10.24
N ASP A 135 23.03 10.76 10.96
CA ASP A 135 21.89 11.56 10.51
C ASP A 135 22.26 12.38 9.27
N ASP A 136 23.37 13.11 9.31
CA ASP A 136 23.85 13.93 8.19
C ASP A 136 24.04 13.07 6.91
N PHE A 137 24.63 11.89 7.05
CA PHE A 137 24.84 10.94 5.94
C PHE A 137 23.51 10.45 5.35
N ILE A 138 22.56 10.05 6.20
CA ILE A 138 21.26 9.54 5.73
C ILE A 138 20.42 10.66 5.12
N VAL A 139 20.49 11.88 5.69
CA VAL A 139 19.87 13.08 5.11
C VAL A 139 20.45 13.38 3.74
N TRP A 140 21.77 13.34 3.60
CA TRP A 140 22.43 13.49 2.31
C TRP A 140 21.97 12.41 1.33
N LEU A 141 21.96 11.15 1.74
CA LEU A 141 21.56 10.02 0.91
C LEU A 141 20.15 10.20 0.36
N TYR A 142 19.15 10.43 1.21
CA TYR A 142 17.77 10.58 0.70
C TYR A 142 17.58 11.87 -0.11
N THR A 143 18.36 12.92 0.13
CA THR A 143 18.34 14.14 -0.68
C THR A 143 18.84 13.89 -2.09
N VAL A 144 19.87 13.07 -2.24
CA VAL A 144 20.36 12.62 -3.56
C VAL A 144 19.26 11.85 -4.31
N PHE A 145 18.57 10.92 -3.63
CA PHE A 145 17.46 10.18 -4.25
C PHE A 145 16.30 11.09 -4.68
N ASP A 146 15.94 12.09 -3.87
CA ASP A 146 14.87 13.04 -4.19
C ASP A 146 15.25 14.07 -5.27
N SER A 147 16.52 14.25 -5.56
CA SER A 147 16.98 15.19 -6.61
C SER A 147 16.68 14.68 -8.03
N VAL A 148 16.46 13.36 -8.17
CA VAL A 148 16.15 12.75 -9.45
C VAL A 148 14.62 12.65 -9.62
N PRO A 149 14.06 13.08 -10.78
CA PRO A 149 12.65 12.88 -11.05
C PRO A 149 12.26 11.38 -10.91
N TYR A 150 11.37 11.11 -9.99
CA TYR A 150 11.09 9.76 -9.48
C TYR A 150 10.77 8.74 -10.58
N LEU A 151 9.96 9.11 -11.60
CA LEU A 151 9.63 8.23 -12.72
C LEU A 151 10.86 7.88 -13.57
N LEU A 152 11.76 8.84 -13.79
CA LEU A 152 12.99 8.60 -14.56
C LEU A 152 13.93 7.68 -13.81
N PHE A 153 14.02 7.81 -12.49
CA PHE A 153 14.82 6.91 -11.66
C PHE A 153 14.29 5.47 -11.71
N ILE A 154 12.97 5.27 -11.58
CA ILE A 154 12.35 3.95 -11.69
C ILE A 154 12.58 3.34 -13.08
N LEU A 155 12.42 4.14 -14.15
CA LEU A 155 12.69 3.70 -15.52
C LEU A 155 14.14 3.23 -15.66
N ALA A 156 15.11 4.01 -15.17
CA ALA A 156 16.52 3.65 -15.24
C ALA A 156 16.79 2.34 -14.49
N VAL A 157 16.27 2.16 -13.27
CA VAL A 157 16.42 0.93 -12.51
C VAL A 157 15.77 -0.25 -13.23
N ALA A 158 14.54 -0.09 -13.73
CA ALA A 158 13.83 -1.14 -14.46
C ALA A 158 14.55 -1.53 -15.78
N MET A 159 15.22 -0.59 -16.43
CA MET A 159 16.04 -0.89 -17.62
C MET A 159 17.32 -1.67 -17.29
N VAL A 160 17.95 -1.39 -16.14
CA VAL A 160 19.16 -2.09 -15.70
C VAL A 160 18.86 -3.49 -15.17
N VAL A 161 17.82 -3.63 -14.35
CA VAL A 161 17.40 -4.91 -13.76
C VAL A 161 16.75 -5.82 -14.80
N GLY A 162 16.08 -5.23 -15.77
CA GLY A 162 15.29 -5.91 -16.81
C GLY A 162 13.82 -5.50 -16.75
N LYS A 163 13.21 -5.47 -17.95
CA LYS A 163 11.76 -5.19 -18.08
C LYS A 163 10.95 -6.30 -17.41
N GLY A 164 9.80 -5.94 -16.84
CA GLY A 164 8.88 -6.88 -16.23
C GLY A 164 8.60 -6.57 -14.77
N LEU A 165 7.84 -7.45 -14.11
CA LEU A 165 7.36 -7.27 -12.73
C LEU A 165 8.51 -7.02 -11.74
N VAL A 166 9.60 -7.78 -11.83
CA VAL A 166 10.74 -7.68 -10.89
C VAL A 166 11.43 -6.32 -11.02
N GLY A 167 11.73 -5.88 -12.24
CA GLY A 167 12.35 -4.57 -12.49
C GLY A 167 11.50 -3.41 -11.98
N VAL A 168 10.19 -3.48 -12.24
CA VAL A 168 9.21 -2.49 -11.73
C VAL A 168 9.19 -2.48 -10.20
N CYS A 169 9.08 -3.63 -9.55
CA CYS A 169 9.00 -3.73 -8.09
C CYS A 169 10.28 -3.22 -7.41
N ILE A 170 11.45 -3.57 -7.94
CA ILE A 170 12.75 -3.07 -7.44
C ILE A 170 12.83 -1.56 -7.66
N GLY A 171 12.51 -1.07 -8.86
CA GLY A 171 12.54 0.35 -9.18
C GLY A 171 11.66 1.19 -8.24
N ILE A 172 10.40 0.80 -8.07
CA ILE A 172 9.47 1.48 -7.16
C ILE A 172 9.94 1.35 -5.70
N GLY A 173 10.35 0.15 -5.27
CA GLY A 173 10.77 -0.10 -3.89
C GLY A 173 12.01 0.71 -3.49
N LEU A 174 13.01 0.80 -4.38
CA LEU A 174 14.24 1.56 -4.13
C LEU A 174 14.06 3.09 -4.20
N THR A 175 12.96 3.59 -4.75
CA THR A 175 12.73 5.04 -4.82
C THR A 175 11.77 5.52 -3.73
N THR A 176 10.81 4.71 -3.34
CA THR A 176 9.70 5.18 -2.51
C THR A 176 9.95 5.10 -1.00
N TRP A 177 11.09 4.64 -0.52
CA TRP A 177 11.42 4.54 0.92
C TRP A 177 11.64 5.90 1.60
N VAL A 178 12.03 6.93 0.85
CA VAL A 178 12.48 8.24 1.37
C VAL A 178 11.44 8.92 2.26
N GLY A 179 10.17 8.98 1.82
CA GLY A 179 9.11 9.64 2.58
C GLY A 179 8.86 9.01 3.96
N LEU A 180 8.82 7.67 4.03
CA LEU A 180 8.67 6.96 5.32
C LEU A 180 9.93 7.09 6.18
N CYS A 181 11.12 7.09 5.58
CA CYS A 181 12.38 7.29 6.28
C CYS A 181 12.41 8.65 7.00
N ARG A 182 12.03 9.74 6.32
CA ARG A 182 11.92 11.08 6.92
C ARG A 182 10.93 11.13 8.07
N LEU A 183 9.77 10.49 7.90
CA LEU A 183 8.74 10.43 8.92
C LEU A 183 9.26 9.71 10.17
N LEU A 184 9.82 8.53 10.01
CA LEU A 184 10.38 7.72 11.10
C LEU A 184 11.56 8.42 11.77
N ARG A 185 12.48 9.02 10.99
CA ARG A 185 13.56 9.82 11.54
C ARG A 185 13.03 10.89 12.51
N GLY A 186 12.00 11.65 12.11
CA GLY A 186 11.38 12.67 12.95
C GLY A 186 10.79 12.11 14.25
N GLU A 187 10.15 10.96 14.20
CA GLU A 187 9.60 10.31 15.38
C GLU A 187 10.69 9.72 16.30
N TYR A 188 11.72 9.07 15.74
CA TYR A 188 12.85 8.58 16.54
C TYR A 188 13.60 9.70 17.25
N LEU A 189 13.78 10.87 16.61
CA LEU A 189 14.34 12.06 17.26
C LEU A 189 13.52 12.50 18.47
N LYS A 190 12.18 12.43 18.42
CA LYS A 190 11.31 12.78 19.55
C LYS A 190 11.33 11.72 20.66
N HIS A 191 11.42 10.43 20.27
CA HIS A 191 11.34 9.32 21.20
C HIS A 191 12.64 9.06 21.97
N ARG A 192 13.81 9.32 21.36
CA ARG A 192 15.13 9.03 21.98
C ARG A 192 15.37 9.75 23.32
N ASP A 193 14.73 10.91 23.50
CA ASP A 193 14.86 11.74 24.71
C ASP A 193 13.67 11.55 25.69
N ARG A 194 12.77 10.58 25.44
CA ARG A 194 11.66 10.26 26.32
C ARG A 194 12.11 9.48 27.56
N GLN A 195 11.43 9.70 28.68
CA GLN A 195 11.76 9.10 29.98
C GLN A 195 11.92 7.58 29.92
N TYR A 196 11.05 6.85 29.19
CA TYR A 196 11.14 5.41 29.09
C TYR A 196 12.40 4.92 28.35
N VAL A 197 12.92 5.72 27.38
CA VAL A 197 14.19 5.42 26.68
C VAL A 197 15.38 5.71 27.60
N LEU A 198 15.33 6.84 28.33
CA LEU A 198 16.37 7.19 29.29
C LEU A 198 16.45 6.15 30.40
N ALA A 199 15.32 5.69 30.93
CA ALA A 199 15.26 4.63 31.93
C ALA A 199 15.86 3.32 31.41
N ALA A 200 15.51 2.88 30.18
CA ALA A 200 16.09 1.69 29.56
C ALA A 200 17.61 1.81 29.41
N ARG A 201 18.09 2.98 29.00
CA ARG A 201 19.54 3.26 28.88
C ARG A 201 20.24 3.22 30.24
N SER A 202 19.65 3.76 31.30
CA SER A 202 20.19 3.72 32.66
C SER A 202 20.26 2.31 33.21
N LEU A 203 19.39 1.40 32.75
CA LEU A 203 19.41 -0.04 33.06
C LEU A 203 20.42 -0.84 32.22
N GLY A 204 21.21 -0.17 31.35
CA GLY A 204 22.22 -0.82 30.53
C GLY A 204 21.67 -1.52 29.27
N VAL A 205 20.44 -1.23 28.84
CA VAL A 205 19.86 -1.80 27.61
C VAL A 205 20.65 -1.26 26.40
N GLY A 206 21.11 -2.14 25.54
CA GLY A 206 21.87 -1.78 24.34
C GLY A 206 21.04 -1.01 23.30
N ASP A 207 21.70 -0.14 22.52
CA ASP A 207 21.07 0.77 21.56
C ASP A 207 20.15 0.08 20.55
N PHE A 208 20.56 -1.05 19.98
CA PHE A 208 19.70 -1.80 19.03
C PHE A 208 18.43 -2.34 19.70
N ALA A 209 18.52 -2.80 20.95
CA ALA A 209 17.34 -3.22 21.69
C ALA A 209 16.41 -2.03 21.98
N ILE A 210 16.97 -0.85 22.29
CA ILE A 210 16.19 0.38 22.46
C ILE A 210 15.48 0.75 21.14
N ILE A 211 16.19 0.75 20.02
CA ILE A 211 15.65 1.08 18.70
C ILE A 211 14.50 0.14 18.32
N PHE A 212 14.73 -1.17 18.33
CA PHE A 212 13.79 -2.13 17.76
C PHE A 212 12.76 -2.66 18.76
N ARG A 213 13.07 -2.72 20.06
CA ARG A 213 12.17 -3.28 21.07
C ARG A 213 11.43 -2.22 21.89
N HIS A 214 11.97 -1.02 22.02
CA HIS A 214 11.35 0.03 22.83
C HIS A 214 10.75 1.17 21.96
N ILE A 215 11.43 1.64 20.91
CA ILE A 215 10.94 2.75 20.09
C ILE A 215 10.06 2.25 18.95
N LEU A 216 10.53 1.28 18.15
CA LEU A 216 9.80 0.81 16.96
C LEU A 216 8.34 0.41 17.24
N PRO A 217 7.99 -0.32 18.34
CA PRO A 217 6.60 -0.66 18.60
C PRO A 217 5.71 0.57 18.84
N ASN A 218 6.27 1.65 19.40
CA ASN A 218 5.53 2.90 19.65
C ASN A 218 5.27 3.70 18.37
N VAL A 219 6.11 3.56 17.34
CA VAL A 219 5.97 4.24 16.05
C VAL A 219 5.42 3.31 14.95
N PHE A 220 5.11 2.06 15.27
CA PHE A 220 4.68 1.03 14.31
C PHE A 220 3.39 1.40 13.57
N HIS A 221 2.50 2.13 14.22
CA HIS A 221 1.28 2.65 13.61
C HIS A 221 1.57 3.52 12.37
N LEU A 222 2.68 4.26 12.34
CA LEU A 222 3.08 5.08 11.19
C LEU A 222 3.47 4.23 9.98
N ILE A 223 4.04 3.05 10.22
CA ILE A 223 4.39 2.11 9.16
C ILE A 223 3.12 1.59 8.48
N ILE A 224 2.09 1.24 9.26
CA ILE A 224 0.82 0.74 8.74
C ILE A 224 0.08 1.83 7.96
N ILE A 225 0.01 3.05 8.49
CA ILE A 225 -0.57 4.20 7.78
C ILE A 225 0.18 4.43 6.46
N SER A 226 1.52 4.45 6.52
CA SER A 226 2.35 4.64 5.33
C SER A 226 2.15 3.54 4.30
N PHE A 227 2.01 2.28 4.70
CA PHE A 227 1.68 1.17 3.81
C PHE A 227 0.35 1.44 3.07
N SER A 228 -0.72 1.77 3.80
CA SER A 228 -2.04 2.03 3.22
C SER A 228 -2.04 3.17 2.20
N LEU A 229 -1.33 4.26 2.51
CA LEU A 229 -1.28 5.44 1.64
C LEU A 229 -0.35 5.26 0.42
N ARG A 230 0.63 4.37 0.50
CA ARG A 230 1.61 4.13 -0.59
C ARG A 230 1.15 3.07 -1.57
N PHE A 231 0.31 2.15 -1.14
CA PHE A 231 -0.20 1.06 -1.97
C PHE A 231 -0.87 1.56 -3.26
N PRO A 232 -1.78 2.54 -3.23
CA PRO A 232 -2.34 3.15 -4.45
C PRO A 232 -1.29 3.76 -5.36
N GLY A 233 -0.31 4.45 -4.79
CA GLY A 233 0.78 5.06 -5.55
C GLY A 233 1.63 4.03 -6.31
N ALA A 234 1.89 2.86 -5.71
CA ALA A 234 2.61 1.78 -6.36
C ALA A 234 1.82 1.21 -7.55
N ILE A 235 0.50 1.00 -7.40
CA ILE A 235 -0.38 0.56 -8.48
C ILE A 235 -0.36 1.56 -9.65
N LEU A 236 -0.58 2.86 -9.35
CA LEU A 236 -0.59 3.90 -10.39
C LEU A 236 0.75 3.97 -11.12
N THR A 237 1.85 3.82 -10.39
CA THR A 237 3.19 3.82 -11.00
C THR A 237 3.40 2.61 -11.91
N GLU A 238 2.99 1.41 -11.49
CA GLU A 238 3.03 0.22 -12.35
C GLU A 238 2.22 0.43 -13.63
N VAL A 239 1.01 0.95 -13.50
CA VAL A 239 0.13 1.25 -14.65
C VAL A 239 0.81 2.20 -15.64
N ILE A 240 1.48 3.26 -15.15
CA ILE A 240 2.22 4.20 -16.00
C ILE A 240 3.40 3.49 -16.69
N LEU A 241 4.16 2.67 -15.95
CA LEU A 241 5.32 1.95 -16.51
C LEU A 241 4.89 0.89 -17.55
N SER A 242 3.81 0.18 -17.27
CA SER A 242 3.22 -0.80 -18.22
C SER A 242 2.65 -0.10 -19.45
N TYR A 243 2.00 1.05 -19.27
CA TYR A 243 1.55 1.89 -20.39
C TYR A 243 2.70 2.38 -21.27
N LEU A 244 3.87 2.68 -20.68
CA LEU A 244 5.09 3.08 -21.39
C LEU A 244 5.87 1.88 -21.99
N GLY A 245 5.41 0.64 -21.79
CA GLY A 245 6.03 -0.57 -22.34
C GLY A 245 7.26 -1.06 -21.60
N VAL A 246 7.51 -0.57 -20.38
CA VAL A 246 8.62 -1.00 -19.50
C VAL A 246 8.11 -1.84 -18.32
N GLY A 247 6.79 -1.85 -18.10
CA GLY A 247 6.13 -2.56 -17.03
C GLY A 247 6.14 -4.07 -17.16
N VAL A 248 5.13 -4.72 -16.63
CA VAL A 248 4.95 -6.17 -16.67
C VAL A 248 4.94 -6.68 -18.11
N GLN A 249 5.58 -7.82 -18.34
CA GLN A 249 5.65 -8.42 -19.66
C GLN A 249 5.00 -9.81 -19.65
N GLY A 250 4.23 -10.11 -20.70
CA GLY A 250 3.64 -11.44 -20.92
C GLY A 250 2.45 -11.80 -20.03
N GLU A 251 2.07 -10.95 -19.08
CA GLU A 251 0.89 -11.08 -18.23
C GLU A 251 -0.02 -9.86 -18.38
N PRO A 252 -1.35 -10.00 -18.33
CA PRO A 252 -2.24 -8.85 -18.40
C PRO A 252 -2.14 -8.02 -17.13
N SER A 253 -1.81 -6.72 -17.28
CA SER A 253 -1.96 -5.70 -16.26
C SER A 253 -2.91 -4.63 -16.73
N TRP A 254 -3.50 -3.86 -15.81
CA TRP A 254 -4.40 -2.77 -16.18
C TRP A 254 -3.69 -1.72 -17.05
N GLY A 255 -2.38 -1.48 -16.83
CA GLY A 255 -1.58 -0.56 -17.65
C GLY A 255 -1.41 -1.04 -19.09
N ILE A 256 -1.18 -2.33 -19.30
CA ILE A 256 -1.12 -2.93 -20.64
C ILE A 256 -2.49 -2.84 -21.32
N MET A 257 -3.57 -3.20 -20.62
CA MET A 257 -4.94 -3.11 -21.15
C MET A 257 -5.26 -1.68 -21.61
N ILE A 258 -4.94 -0.66 -20.78
CA ILE A 258 -5.13 0.75 -21.13
C ILE A 258 -4.26 1.14 -22.34
N SER A 259 -3.00 0.69 -22.38
CA SER A 259 -2.10 0.97 -23.50
C SER A 259 -2.58 0.35 -24.81
N ASP A 260 -3.09 -0.86 -24.76
CA ASP A 260 -3.63 -1.56 -25.91
C ASP A 260 -4.96 -0.96 -26.39
N ALA A 261 -5.82 -0.57 -25.47
CA ALA A 261 -7.15 -0.05 -25.76
C ALA A 261 -7.15 1.39 -26.30
N LYS A 262 -6.14 2.23 -25.98
CA LYS A 262 -6.10 3.65 -26.39
C LYS A 262 -6.17 3.84 -27.91
N ILE A 263 -5.54 2.96 -28.68
CA ILE A 263 -5.50 3.05 -30.15
C ILE A 263 -6.88 2.68 -30.73
N ARG A 264 -7.61 1.80 -30.06
CA ARG A 264 -8.90 1.26 -30.50
C ARG A 264 -10.11 2.10 -30.10
N LEU A 265 -9.90 3.05 -29.17
CA LEU A 265 -10.94 3.96 -28.73
C LEU A 265 -11.56 4.73 -29.91
N TRP A 266 -10.73 5.18 -30.87
CA TRP A 266 -11.15 5.85 -32.10
C TRP A 266 -11.95 4.95 -33.06
N GLN A 267 -11.88 3.62 -32.88
CA GLN A 267 -12.63 2.62 -33.64
C GLN A 267 -13.96 2.23 -32.94
N GLY A 268 -14.28 2.88 -31.79
CA GLY A 268 -15.50 2.61 -31.03
C GLY A 268 -15.38 1.46 -30.01
N HIS A 269 -14.19 0.87 -29.83
CA HIS A 269 -13.95 -0.23 -28.87
C HIS A 269 -13.46 0.32 -27.51
N TRP A 270 -14.39 0.77 -26.68
CA TRP A 270 -14.14 1.50 -25.44
C TRP A 270 -14.17 0.60 -24.17
N TYR A 271 -14.79 -0.57 -24.23
CA TYR A 271 -15.11 -1.39 -23.06
C TYR A 271 -13.87 -1.93 -22.34
N GLU A 272 -12.80 -2.30 -23.07
CA GLU A 272 -11.53 -2.72 -22.47
C GLU A 272 -10.89 -1.61 -21.62
N LEU A 273 -10.82 -0.38 -22.16
CA LEU A 273 -10.30 0.79 -21.48
C LEU A 273 -11.10 1.11 -20.22
N VAL A 274 -12.43 1.14 -20.35
CA VAL A 274 -13.33 1.48 -19.26
C VAL A 274 -13.27 0.41 -18.16
N ALA A 275 -13.23 -0.87 -18.51
CA ALA A 275 -13.15 -1.97 -17.57
C ALA A 275 -11.88 -1.89 -16.69
N ALA A 276 -10.69 -1.72 -17.32
CA ALA A 276 -9.44 -1.57 -16.60
C ALA A 276 -9.41 -0.31 -15.73
N THR A 277 -9.90 0.82 -16.26
CA THR A 277 -9.93 2.09 -15.55
C THR A 277 -10.85 2.06 -14.34
N ILE A 278 -12.05 1.48 -14.46
CA ILE A 278 -13.01 1.33 -13.35
C ILE A 278 -12.44 0.41 -12.28
N ALA A 279 -11.84 -0.71 -12.66
CA ALA A 279 -11.23 -1.63 -11.70
C ALA A 279 -10.12 -0.94 -10.89
N MET A 280 -9.23 -0.20 -11.57
CA MET A 280 -8.18 0.58 -10.93
C MET A 280 -8.75 1.71 -10.04
N PHE A 281 -9.76 2.43 -10.51
CA PHE A 281 -10.38 3.54 -9.78
C PHE A 281 -10.91 3.11 -8.42
N PHE A 282 -11.69 2.02 -8.36
CA PHE A 282 -12.29 1.59 -7.10
C PHE A 282 -11.27 1.14 -6.06
N ILE A 283 -10.23 0.42 -6.46
CA ILE A 283 -9.21 -0.04 -5.50
C ILE A 283 -8.34 1.11 -5.01
N VAL A 284 -7.93 2.02 -5.89
CA VAL A 284 -7.16 3.23 -5.55
C VAL A 284 -7.96 4.13 -4.62
N LEU A 285 -9.23 4.39 -4.94
CA LEU A 285 -10.13 5.18 -4.09
C LEU A 285 -10.30 4.53 -2.71
N ALA A 286 -10.55 3.22 -2.68
CA ALA A 286 -10.77 2.49 -1.43
C ALA A 286 -9.53 2.54 -0.52
N PHE A 287 -8.31 2.34 -1.06
CA PHE A 287 -7.08 2.44 -0.27
C PHE A 287 -6.81 3.86 0.22
N ASN A 288 -7.06 4.90 -0.57
CA ASN A 288 -6.87 6.29 -0.15
C ASN A 288 -7.83 6.64 0.99
N LEU A 289 -9.13 6.44 0.81
CA LEU A 289 -10.13 6.75 1.84
C LEU A 289 -9.95 5.91 3.12
N PHE A 290 -9.59 4.62 2.97
CA PHE A 290 -9.28 3.76 4.12
C PHE A 290 -8.00 4.20 4.82
N GLY A 291 -6.96 4.58 4.07
CA GLY A 291 -5.70 5.08 4.60
C GLY A 291 -5.87 6.36 5.40
N ASP A 292 -6.70 7.30 4.92
CA ASP A 292 -7.03 8.53 5.64
C ASP A 292 -7.82 8.20 6.92
N ALA A 293 -8.84 7.36 6.85
CA ALA A 293 -9.59 6.93 8.04
C ALA A 293 -8.72 6.19 9.06
N LEU A 294 -7.76 5.40 8.61
CA LEU A 294 -6.79 4.70 9.45
C LEU A 294 -5.83 5.69 10.13
N ARG A 295 -5.38 6.71 9.40
CA ARG A 295 -4.55 7.78 9.94
C ARG A 295 -5.29 8.54 11.03
N ASP A 296 -6.54 8.94 10.79
CA ASP A 296 -7.36 9.65 11.77
C ASP A 296 -7.62 8.81 13.03
N ALA A 297 -7.89 7.51 12.84
CA ALA A 297 -8.12 6.59 13.95
C ALA A 297 -6.87 6.33 14.82
N LEU A 298 -5.68 6.48 14.26
CA LEU A 298 -4.39 6.24 14.94
C LEU A 298 -3.72 7.55 15.42
N ASP A 299 -4.26 8.76 15.09
CA ASP A 299 -3.69 10.03 15.52
C ASP A 299 -4.03 10.29 17.01
N PRO A 300 -3.00 10.38 17.89
CA PRO A 300 -3.22 10.62 19.30
C PRO A 300 -3.74 12.04 19.62
N LYS A 301 -3.59 13.02 18.71
CA LYS A 301 -4.01 14.40 18.95
C LYS A 301 -5.52 14.60 18.91
N LEU A 302 -6.23 13.87 18.06
CA LEU A 302 -7.69 13.93 17.97
C LEU A 302 -8.35 13.42 19.25
N ARG A 303 -7.70 12.51 19.97
CA ARG A 303 -8.18 11.94 21.25
C ARG A 303 -8.26 12.95 22.38
N THR A 304 -7.30 13.89 22.46
CA THR A 304 -7.29 14.94 23.51
C THR A 304 -8.34 16.02 23.24
N ALA A 305 -8.80 16.18 22.01
CA ALA A 305 -9.87 17.11 21.68
C ALA A 305 -11.26 16.54 22.05
N GLU A 306 -11.53 15.28 21.76
CA GLU A 306 -12.80 14.60 22.13
C GLU A 306 -12.96 14.45 23.66
N ALA A 307 -11.87 14.15 24.37
CA ALA A 307 -11.89 14.06 25.84
C ALA A 307 -12.09 15.40 26.54
N LYS A 308 -11.92 16.53 25.84
CA LYS A 308 -12.20 17.89 26.38
C LYS A 308 -13.62 18.38 26.08
N THR A 309 -14.34 17.72 25.16
CA THR A 309 -15.70 18.07 24.73
C THR A 309 -16.78 17.11 25.29
N ALA A 310 -16.38 16.01 25.93
CA ALA A 310 -17.23 15.07 26.67
C ALA A 310 -17.14 15.32 28.16
#